data_8fef540fd9889a2d2f87e7a3cd3a0ea7
#
_entry.id   8fef540fd9889a2d2f87e7a3cd3a0ea7
#
_cell.length_a   1.000
_cell.length_b   1.000
_cell.length_c   1.000
_cell.angle_alpha   90.00
_cell.angle_beta   90.00
_cell.angle_gamma   90.00
#
_symmetry.space_group_name_H-M   'P 1'
#
loop_
_entity.id
_entity.type
_entity.pdbx_description
1 polymer ?
#
loop_
_entity_poly.entity_id
_entity_poly.type
_entity_poly.pdbx_seq_one_letter_code
_entity_poly.pdbx_strand_id
1 'polypeptide(L)'
;MPNMMSIYTWTALIQHQKYLGFSTLGSQDFVALIHPALVVAFVFPMVGIVTNFAWQTRQRRLESKKGKSKIPAVVGRDHVRIGKWLSTSVVVASLIAIAYSIVYKSFIKAKLWEKNNPQAILIILLFAATIASLVLLLRAKPPLWKGIFATMTGMGLIILGQQDGVWRLSKEWYWSHYYYGIAVSLLMLFSIAIVDDIYRDRTNTWRRIHIGLNCLALLLFIGQGITGARDLLEIPVIGKKKPNKKAVIERVDPIKTAQFDRNTYSAPDISTISN
;
A
#
# COMPACT_ATOMS: atom_id res chain seq x y z
N MET A 1 6.10 52.47 0.16
CA MET A 1 5.86 51.73 -1.12
C MET A 1 6.77 50.52 -1.12
N PRO A 2 6.28 49.30 -1.12
CA PRO A 2 7.14 48.10 -1.24
C PRO A 2 7.74 48.10 -2.64
N ASN A 3 9.05 47.92 -2.71
CA ASN A 3 9.88 47.98 -3.90
C ASN A 3 9.37 46.98 -4.96
N MET A 4 8.91 47.46 -6.12
CA MET A 4 8.41 46.62 -7.24
C MET A 4 9.43 45.52 -7.63
N MET A 5 10.71 45.79 -7.44
CA MET A 5 11.81 44.84 -7.69
C MET A 5 11.75 43.61 -6.75
N SER A 6 11.21 43.75 -5.52
CA SER A 6 11.02 42.65 -4.57
C SER A 6 9.93 41.67 -5.01
N ILE A 7 8.86 42.16 -5.64
CA ILE A 7 7.72 41.33 -6.09
C ILE A 7 8.14 40.46 -7.29
N TYR A 8 8.92 41.03 -8.22
CA TYR A 8 9.40 40.29 -9.40
C TYR A 8 10.42 39.18 -9.02
N THR A 9 11.26 39.42 -8.00
CA THR A 9 12.19 38.40 -7.51
C THR A 9 11.47 37.24 -6.81
N TRP A 10 10.44 37.51 -6.03
CA TRP A 10 9.64 36.46 -5.39
C TRP A 10 8.80 35.65 -6.39
N THR A 11 8.19 36.29 -7.38
CA THR A 11 7.46 35.57 -8.44
C THR A 11 8.39 34.73 -9.33
N ALA A 12 9.59 35.23 -9.64
CA ALA A 12 10.61 34.47 -10.37
C ALA A 12 11.13 33.25 -9.58
N LEU A 13 11.33 33.40 -8.27
CA LEU A 13 11.73 32.30 -7.38
C LEU A 13 10.62 31.23 -7.27
N ILE A 14 9.36 31.63 -7.13
CA ILE A 14 8.21 30.70 -7.09
C ILE A 14 8.04 30.00 -8.44
N GLN A 15 8.24 30.68 -9.57
CA GLN A 15 8.24 30.06 -10.88
C GLN A 15 9.42 29.11 -11.08
N HIS A 16 10.61 29.48 -10.60
CA HIS A 16 11.79 28.62 -10.67
C HIS A 16 11.66 27.35 -9.81
N GLN A 17 11.02 27.43 -8.64
CA GLN A 17 10.67 26.26 -7.84
C GLN A 17 9.68 25.33 -8.58
N LYS A 18 8.74 25.85 -9.35
CA LYS A 18 7.86 25.03 -10.23
C LYS A 18 8.63 24.30 -11.33
N TYR A 19 9.66 24.91 -11.88
CA TYR A 19 10.51 24.30 -12.90
C TYR A 19 11.46 23.21 -12.32
N LEU A 20 11.86 23.33 -11.06
CA LEU A 20 12.71 22.33 -10.38
C LEU A 20 11.91 21.13 -9.85
N GLY A 21 10.59 21.05 -10.08
CA GLY A 21 9.77 19.91 -9.67
C GLY A 21 9.52 19.80 -8.15
N PHE A 22 9.97 20.77 -7.36
CA PHE A 22 9.62 20.91 -5.95
C PHE A 22 8.25 21.60 -5.83
N SER A 23 7.18 20.91 -6.27
CA SER A 23 5.83 21.29 -5.82
C SER A 23 5.79 21.09 -4.30
N THR A 24 5.39 22.11 -3.56
CA THR A 24 5.12 21.99 -2.13
C THR A 24 4.14 20.83 -1.92
N LEU A 25 4.55 19.82 -1.12
CA LEU A 25 3.72 18.68 -0.79
C LEU A 25 2.43 19.20 -0.13
N GLY A 26 1.30 18.88 -0.72
CA GLY A 26 -0.01 19.17 -0.14
C GLY A 26 -0.36 18.17 0.96
N SER A 27 -1.36 18.50 1.79
CA SER A 27 -1.83 17.59 2.84
C SER A 27 -2.23 16.20 2.32
N GLN A 28 -2.70 16.11 1.07
CA GLN A 28 -3.05 14.86 0.42
C GLN A 28 -1.84 13.97 0.13
N ASP A 29 -0.70 14.58 -0.21
CA ASP A 29 0.55 13.86 -0.51
C ASP A 29 1.13 13.25 0.78
N PHE A 30 1.03 13.95 1.91
CA PHE A 30 1.41 13.40 3.21
C PHE A 30 0.60 12.17 3.59
N VAL A 31 -0.73 12.20 3.37
CA VAL A 31 -1.57 11.03 3.65
C VAL A 31 -1.24 9.87 2.71
N ALA A 32 -0.94 10.14 1.44
CA ALA A 32 -0.51 9.13 0.49
C ALA A 32 0.82 8.46 0.88
N LEU A 33 1.72 9.22 1.52
CA LEU A 33 3.03 8.73 1.96
C LEU A 33 2.97 7.88 3.25
N ILE A 34 1.87 7.87 4.00
CA ILE A 34 1.75 7.10 5.26
C ILE A 34 2.02 5.61 5.01
N HIS A 35 1.39 5.02 4.00
CA HIS A 35 1.58 3.60 3.67
C HIS A 35 3.03 3.27 3.29
N PRO A 36 3.67 3.91 2.29
CA PRO A 36 5.05 3.60 1.94
C PRO A 36 6.05 3.91 3.07
N ALA A 37 5.84 4.98 3.85
CA ALA A 37 6.69 5.29 4.99
C ALA A 37 6.62 4.20 6.07
N LEU A 38 5.41 3.74 6.43
CA LEU A 38 5.21 2.65 7.38
C LEU A 38 5.85 1.34 6.89
N VAL A 39 5.71 1.03 5.60
CA VAL A 39 6.30 -0.18 5.02
C VAL A 39 7.83 -0.12 5.05
N VAL A 40 8.42 0.98 4.60
CA VAL A 40 9.88 1.14 4.52
C VAL A 40 10.51 1.24 5.92
N ALA A 41 9.91 2.01 6.83
CA ALA A 41 10.48 2.26 8.15
C ALA A 41 10.22 1.12 9.15
N PHE A 42 9.17 0.33 8.95
CA PHE A 42 8.76 -0.67 9.94
C PHE A 42 8.65 -2.09 9.35
N VAL A 43 7.87 -2.30 8.29
CA VAL A 43 7.61 -3.66 7.77
C VAL A 43 8.87 -4.31 7.21
N PHE A 44 9.62 -3.64 6.33
CA PHE A 44 10.85 -4.21 5.75
C PHE A 44 11.93 -4.53 6.79
N PRO A 45 12.26 -3.65 7.75
CA PRO A 45 13.16 -4.01 8.85
C PRO A 45 12.68 -5.25 9.63
N MET A 46 11.38 -5.36 9.92
CA MET A 46 10.82 -6.53 10.58
C MET A 46 10.94 -7.81 9.74
N VAL A 47 10.81 -7.75 8.43
CA VAL A 47 11.06 -8.90 7.52
C VAL A 47 12.49 -9.41 7.71
N GLY A 48 13.48 -8.51 7.73
CA GLY A 48 14.89 -8.87 7.98
C GLY A 48 15.09 -9.53 9.34
N ILE A 49 14.53 -8.94 10.41
CA ILE A 49 14.63 -9.48 11.78
C ILE A 49 13.99 -10.87 11.90
N VAL A 50 12.76 -11.03 11.37
CA VAL A 50 12.05 -12.33 11.42
C VAL A 50 12.79 -13.40 10.62
N THR A 51 13.33 -13.05 9.46
CA THR A 51 14.13 -13.95 8.62
C THR A 51 15.40 -14.40 9.38
N ASN A 52 16.08 -13.49 10.05
CA ASN A 52 17.24 -13.84 10.88
C ASN A 52 16.86 -14.79 12.03
N PHE A 53 15.77 -14.52 12.76
CA PHE A 53 15.29 -15.42 13.80
C PHE A 53 14.85 -16.79 13.25
N ALA A 54 14.24 -16.84 12.06
CA ALA A 54 13.90 -18.09 11.40
C ALA A 54 15.15 -18.92 11.10
N TRP A 55 16.19 -18.27 10.57
CA TRP A 55 17.49 -18.89 10.31
C TRP A 55 18.14 -19.44 11.58
N GLN A 56 18.23 -18.64 12.64
CA GLN A 56 18.77 -19.07 13.94
C GLN A 56 17.98 -20.23 14.54
N THR A 57 16.64 -20.19 14.45
CA THR A 57 15.77 -21.29 14.92
C THR A 57 16.05 -22.59 14.16
N ARG A 58 16.29 -22.50 12.85
CA ARG A 58 16.68 -23.66 12.03
C ARG A 58 18.06 -24.17 12.43
N GLN A 59 19.05 -23.29 12.54
CA GLN A 59 20.43 -23.65 12.97
C GLN A 59 20.41 -24.36 14.32
N ARG A 60 19.74 -23.78 15.31
CA ARG A 60 19.60 -24.38 16.63
C ARG A 60 19.08 -25.82 16.58
N ARG A 61 18.08 -26.10 15.74
CA ARG A 61 17.53 -27.45 15.58
C ARG A 61 18.51 -28.43 14.96
N LEU A 62 19.29 -27.98 13.99
CA LEU A 62 20.31 -28.79 13.33
C LEU A 62 21.44 -29.15 14.32
N GLU A 63 21.91 -28.18 15.10
CA GLU A 63 22.91 -28.35 16.13
C GLU A 63 22.41 -29.26 17.25
N SER A 64 21.18 -29.08 17.73
CA SER A 64 20.58 -29.90 18.80
C SER A 64 20.43 -31.40 18.43
N LYS A 65 20.38 -31.74 17.15
CA LYS A 65 20.39 -33.12 16.68
C LYS A 65 21.80 -33.76 16.77
N LYS A 66 22.85 -32.94 16.79
CA LYS A 66 24.25 -33.35 16.86
C LYS A 66 24.83 -33.25 18.29
N GLY A 67 24.04 -32.71 19.24
CA GLY A 67 24.43 -32.46 20.61
C GLY A 67 23.83 -31.16 21.16
N LYS A 68 24.60 -30.40 21.94
CA LYS A 68 24.18 -29.11 22.49
C LYS A 68 24.33 -28.00 21.45
N SER A 69 23.27 -27.21 21.27
CA SER A 69 23.34 -25.97 20.48
C SER A 69 23.84 -24.80 21.34
N LYS A 70 24.70 -23.95 20.75
CA LYS A 70 25.13 -22.68 21.35
C LYS A 70 24.06 -21.60 21.23
N ILE A 71 23.07 -21.77 20.35
CA ILE A 71 22.00 -20.80 20.13
C ILE A 71 20.96 -20.92 21.25
N PRO A 72 20.59 -19.81 21.93
CA PRO A 72 19.65 -19.82 23.04
C PRO A 72 18.24 -20.31 22.63
N ALA A 73 17.56 -20.98 23.57
CA ALA A 73 16.19 -21.47 23.32
C ALA A 73 15.16 -20.36 23.10
N VAL A 74 15.42 -19.16 23.60
CA VAL A 74 14.54 -17.98 23.49
C VAL A 74 14.30 -17.55 22.03
N VAL A 75 15.25 -17.80 21.13
CA VAL A 75 15.17 -17.43 19.71
C VAL A 75 13.88 -17.94 19.04
N GLY A 76 13.43 -19.15 19.36
CA GLY A 76 12.17 -19.67 18.83
C GLY A 76 10.94 -18.89 19.30
N ARG A 77 10.92 -18.45 20.56
CA ARG A 77 9.84 -17.63 21.13
C ARG A 77 9.84 -16.22 20.52
N ASP A 78 11.03 -15.65 20.33
CA ASP A 78 11.20 -14.33 19.72
C ASP A 78 10.79 -14.35 18.24
N HIS A 79 11.14 -15.42 17.52
CA HIS A 79 10.64 -15.61 16.15
C HIS A 79 9.11 -15.56 16.07
N VAL A 80 8.42 -16.29 16.95
CA VAL A 80 6.94 -16.29 16.96
C VAL A 80 6.38 -14.92 17.36
N ARG A 81 6.95 -14.30 18.39
CA ARG A 81 6.47 -13.01 18.88
C ARG A 81 6.60 -11.91 17.81
N ILE A 82 7.80 -11.79 17.23
CA ILE A 82 8.07 -10.76 16.21
C ILE A 82 7.39 -11.12 14.89
N GLY A 83 7.27 -12.42 14.56
CA GLY A 83 6.50 -12.89 13.42
C GLY A 83 5.01 -12.50 13.50
N LYS A 84 4.39 -12.56 14.68
CA LYS A 84 3.01 -12.06 14.89
C LYS A 84 2.92 -10.55 14.66
N TRP A 85 3.89 -9.77 15.17
CA TRP A 85 3.95 -8.33 14.92
C TRP A 85 4.09 -8.02 13.44
N LEU A 86 5.02 -8.68 12.74
CA LEU A 86 5.19 -8.53 11.29
C LEU A 86 3.89 -8.82 10.55
N SER A 87 3.29 -9.98 10.80
CA SER A 87 2.06 -10.40 10.12
C SER A 87 0.91 -9.41 10.34
N THR A 88 0.74 -8.95 11.58
CA THR A 88 -0.28 -7.94 11.91
C THR A 88 -0.01 -6.63 11.19
N SER A 89 1.25 -6.17 11.18
CA SER A 89 1.64 -4.91 10.54
C SER A 89 1.43 -4.92 9.04
N VAL A 90 1.66 -6.05 8.37
CA VAL A 90 1.41 -6.23 6.93
C VAL A 90 -0.08 -6.08 6.63
N VAL A 91 -0.94 -6.74 7.42
CA VAL A 91 -2.40 -6.65 7.25
C VAL A 91 -2.90 -5.22 7.51
N VAL A 92 -2.40 -4.58 8.57
CA VAL A 92 -2.74 -3.18 8.89
C VAL A 92 -2.26 -2.23 7.79
N ALA A 93 -1.04 -2.39 7.28
CA ALA A 93 -0.53 -1.58 6.18
C ALA A 93 -1.39 -1.73 4.91
N SER A 94 -1.85 -2.94 4.61
CA SER A 94 -2.76 -3.19 3.49
C SER A 94 -4.11 -2.53 3.71
N LEU A 95 -4.69 -2.60 4.92
CA LEU A 95 -5.93 -1.91 5.26
C LEU A 95 -5.80 -0.40 5.15
N ILE A 96 -4.67 0.20 5.58
CA ILE A 96 -4.40 1.64 5.44
C ILE A 96 -4.35 2.04 3.97
N ALA A 97 -3.66 1.27 3.12
CA ALA A 97 -3.58 1.55 1.68
C ALA A 97 -4.95 1.48 0.99
N ILE A 98 -5.75 0.45 1.30
CA ILE A 98 -7.10 0.28 0.78
C ILE A 98 -8.02 1.41 1.30
N ALA A 99 -7.95 1.73 2.59
CA ALA A 99 -8.73 2.80 3.20
C ALA A 99 -8.43 4.16 2.54
N TYR A 100 -7.14 4.49 2.36
CA TYR A 100 -6.76 5.73 1.66
C TYR A 100 -7.36 5.78 0.25
N SER A 101 -7.22 4.69 -0.52
CA SER A 101 -7.74 4.63 -1.89
C SER A 101 -9.26 4.82 -1.94
N ILE A 102 -10.01 4.13 -1.07
CA ILE A 102 -11.48 4.21 -1.02
C ILE A 102 -11.93 5.58 -0.52
N VAL A 103 -11.37 6.09 0.58
CA VAL A 103 -11.75 7.40 1.13
C VAL A 103 -11.50 8.49 0.09
N TYR A 104 -10.30 8.54 -0.49
CA TYR A 104 -9.97 9.61 -1.42
C TYR A 104 -10.73 9.52 -2.75
N LYS A 105 -10.79 8.34 -3.38
CA LYS A 105 -11.38 8.21 -4.71
C LYS A 105 -12.89 8.00 -4.67
N SER A 106 -13.42 7.18 -3.74
CA SER A 106 -14.85 6.87 -3.71
C SER A 106 -15.62 7.88 -2.88
N PHE A 107 -15.18 8.19 -1.64
CA PHE A 107 -15.93 9.09 -0.77
C PHE A 107 -15.74 10.56 -1.16
N ILE A 108 -14.49 11.03 -1.33
CA ILE A 108 -14.20 12.45 -1.59
C ILE A 108 -14.43 12.80 -3.06
N LYS A 109 -13.76 12.13 -4.01
CA LYS A 109 -13.86 12.50 -5.44
C LYS A 109 -15.16 12.08 -6.09
N ALA A 110 -15.59 10.83 -5.88
CA ALA A 110 -16.81 10.31 -6.50
C ALA A 110 -18.07 10.65 -5.70
N LYS A 111 -17.95 11.26 -4.51
CA LYS A 111 -19.07 11.64 -3.62
C LYS A 111 -20.02 10.47 -3.35
N LEU A 112 -19.44 9.30 -3.02
CA LEU A 112 -20.20 8.06 -2.87
C LEU A 112 -21.33 8.19 -1.85
N TRP A 113 -21.13 8.95 -0.79
CA TRP A 113 -22.14 9.18 0.24
C TRP A 113 -23.38 9.86 -0.31
N GLU A 114 -23.24 10.81 -1.24
CA GLU A 114 -24.36 11.52 -1.85
C GLU A 114 -25.06 10.68 -2.93
N LYS A 115 -24.28 9.83 -3.65
CA LYS A 115 -24.78 9.05 -4.79
C LYS A 115 -25.39 7.71 -4.40
N ASN A 116 -24.81 7.03 -3.41
CA ASN A 116 -25.20 5.67 -3.02
C ASN A 116 -24.89 5.42 -1.53
N ASN A 117 -25.74 5.93 -0.65
CA ASN A 117 -25.63 5.75 0.80
C ASN A 117 -25.56 4.29 1.24
N PRO A 118 -26.37 3.35 0.71
CA PRO A 118 -26.29 1.96 1.13
C PRO A 118 -24.91 1.34 0.86
N GLN A 119 -24.29 1.63 -0.29
CA GLN A 119 -22.95 1.14 -0.59
C GLN A 119 -21.90 1.79 0.32
N ALA A 120 -22.02 3.07 0.63
CA ALA A 120 -21.10 3.74 1.55
C ALA A 120 -21.16 3.12 2.96
N ILE A 121 -22.35 2.87 3.47
CA ILE A 121 -22.56 2.21 4.77
C ILE A 121 -22.00 0.78 4.75
N LEU A 122 -22.26 0.01 3.69
CA LEU A 122 -21.74 -1.35 3.54
C LEU A 122 -20.20 -1.38 3.59
N ILE A 123 -19.53 -0.46 2.92
CA ILE A 123 -18.06 -0.37 2.92
C ILE A 123 -17.55 -0.09 4.34
N ILE A 124 -18.17 0.85 5.08
CA ILE A 124 -17.79 1.18 6.45
C ILE A 124 -17.97 -0.04 7.37
N LEU A 125 -19.13 -0.73 7.27
CA LEU A 125 -19.40 -1.93 8.05
C LEU A 125 -18.38 -3.05 7.71
N LEU A 126 -18.02 -3.21 6.45
CA LEU A 126 -17.04 -4.19 6.01
C LEU A 126 -15.64 -3.88 6.56
N PHE A 127 -15.22 -2.61 6.60
CA PHE A 127 -13.98 -2.21 7.27
C PHE A 127 -14.03 -2.55 8.77
N ALA A 128 -15.11 -2.18 9.45
CA ALA A 128 -15.29 -2.45 10.87
C ALA A 128 -15.24 -3.96 11.16
N ALA A 129 -15.96 -4.77 10.37
CA ALA A 129 -15.98 -6.23 10.49
C ALA A 129 -14.59 -6.85 10.23
N THR A 130 -13.85 -6.35 9.24
CA THR A 130 -12.50 -6.83 8.91
C THR A 130 -11.52 -6.52 10.04
N ILE A 131 -11.55 -5.31 10.59
CA ILE A 131 -10.72 -4.91 11.73
C ILE A 131 -11.10 -5.72 12.98
N ALA A 132 -12.39 -5.88 13.26
CA ALA A 132 -12.87 -6.69 14.38
C ALA A 132 -12.40 -8.15 14.24
N SER A 133 -12.52 -8.74 13.05
CA SER A 133 -12.03 -10.11 12.77
C SER A 133 -10.53 -10.24 12.99
N LEU A 134 -9.72 -9.25 12.58
CA LEU A 134 -8.28 -9.24 12.83
C LEU A 134 -7.99 -9.21 14.35
N VAL A 135 -8.67 -8.36 15.10
CA VAL A 135 -8.51 -8.28 16.56
C VAL A 135 -8.91 -9.61 17.24
N LEU A 136 -10.03 -10.21 16.79
CA LEU A 136 -10.49 -11.50 17.30
C LEU A 136 -9.51 -12.63 16.94
N LEU A 137 -8.91 -12.63 15.74
CA LEU A 137 -7.86 -13.56 15.35
C LEU A 137 -6.67 -13.51 16.32
N LEU A 138 -6.22 -12.31 16.67
CA LEU A 138 -5.08 -12.12 17.58
C LEU A 138 -5.38 -12.57 19.02
N ARG A 139 -6.65 -12.53 19.44
CA ARG A 139 -7.11 -12.91 20.77
C ARG A 139 -7.59 -14.37 20.87
N ALA A 140 -7.95 -14.98 19.75
CA ALA A 140 -8.47 -16.35 19.73
C ALA A 140 -7.45 -17.35 20.22
N LYS A 141 -7.90 -18.28 21.10
CA LYS A 141 -7.08 -19.40 21.58
C LYS A 141 -7.38 -20.71 20.82
N PRO A 142 -8.67 -21.11 20.61
CA PRO A 142 -8.97 -22.33 19.88
C PRO A 142 -8.59 -22.24 18.40
N PRO A 143 -7.97 -23.27 17.80
CA PRO A 143 -7.53 -23.29 16.39
C PRO A 143 -8.69 -23.01 15.42
N LEU A 144 -9.86 -23.57 15.68
CA LEU A 144 -11.06 -23.35 14.85
C LEU A 144 -11.39 -21.86 14.72
N TRP A 145 -11.43 -21.11 15.83
CA TRP A 145 -11.73 -19.69 15.82
C TRP A 145 -10.63 -18.86 15.14
N LYS A 146 -9.36 -19.29 15.27
CA LYS A 146 -8.26 -18.66 14.52
C LYS A 146 -8.46 -18.84 13.02
N GLY A 147 -8.81 -20.03 12.56
CA GLY A 147 -9.14 -20.31 11.17
C GLY A 147 -10.30 -19.44 10.66
N ILE A 148 -11.41 -19.39 11.42
CA ILE A 148 -12.58 -18.58 11.07
C ILE A 148 -12.21 -17.10 10.95
N PHE A 149 -11.58 -16.52 11.98
CA PHE A 149 -11.26 -15.09 11.95
C PHE A 149 -10.17 -14.74 10.93
N ALA A 150 -9.21 -15.62 10.66
CA ALA A 150 -8.23 -15.44 9.58
C ALA A 150 -8.92 -15.42 8.21
N THR A 151 -9.87 -16.34 7.98
CA THR A 151 -10.66 -16.38 6.75
C THR A 151 -11.54 -15.14 6.60
N MET A 152 -12.25 -14.71 7.66
CA MET A 152 -13.07 -13.49 7.64
C MET A 152 -12.22 -12.25 7.34
N THR A 153 -11.04 -12.12 7.98
CA THR A 153 -10.13 -10.99 7.73
C THR A 153 -9.61 -11.02 6.29
N GLY A 154 -9.23 -12.20 5.78
CA GLY A 154 -8.75 -12.37 4.42
C GLY A 154 -9.83 -12.05 3.37
N MET A 155 -11.05 -12.54 3.57
CA MET A 155 -12.19 -12.19 2.72
C MET A 155 -12.51 -10.69 2.76
N GLY A 156 -12.48 -10.09 3.94
CA GLY A 156 -12.66 -8.65 4.11
C GLY A 156 -11.64 -7.85 3.32
N LEU A 157 -10.33 -8.22 3.37
CA LEU A 157 -9.29 -7.59 2.57
C LEU A 157 -9.56 -7.72 1.06
N ILE A 158 -9.97 -8.91 0.61
CA ILE A 158 -10.27 -9.15 -0.81
C ILE A 158 -11.46 -8.29 -1.24
N ILE A 159 -12.58 -8.31 -0.51
CA ILE A 159 -13.80 -7.60 -0.88
C ILE A 159 -13.57 -6.08 -0.83
N LEU A 160 -12.88 -5.57 0.20
CA LEU A 160 -12.50 -4.16 0.28
C LEU A 160 -11.57 -3.76 -0.86
N GLY A 161 -10.60 -4.62 -1.20
CA GLY A 161 -9.68 -4.39 -2.29
C GLY A 161 -10.34 -4.45 -3.67
N GLN A 162 -11.53 -5.07 -3.81
CA GLN A 162 -12.31 -5.09 -5.06
C GLN A 162 -13.20 -3.86 -5.24
N GLN A 163 -13.32 -2.99 -4.24
CA GLN A 163 -14.14 -1.77 -4.35
C GLN A 163 -13.62 -0.82 -5.44
N ASP A 164 -14.56 -0.06 -6.00
CA ASP A 164 -14.22 1.02 -6.91
C ASP A 164 -13.32 2.05 -6.22
N GLY A 165 -12.34 2.55 -6.93
CA GLY A 165 -11.34 3.47 -6.35
C GLY A 165 -10.05 2.78 -5.91
N VAL A 166 -10.01 1.49 -5.65
CA VAL A 166 -8.77 0.75 -5.43
C VAL A 166 -8.11 0.45 -6.77
N TRP A 167 -6.90 0.99 -6.96
CA TRP A 167 -6.19 0.81 -8.21
C TRP A 167 -5.58 -0.59 -8.32
N ARG A 168 -5.89 -1.27 -9.43
CA ARG A 168 -5.45 -2.63 -9.72
C ARG A 168 -5.03 -2.74 -11.16
N LEU A 169 -3.86 -3.32 -11.43
CA LEU A 169 -3.43 -3.69 -12.77
C LEU A 169 -3.95 -5.09 -13.12
N SER A 170 -5.26 -5.23 -13.37
CA SER A 170 -5.88 -6.54 -13.57
C SER A 170 -5.39 -7.28 -14.81
N LYS A 171 -5.03 -6.56 -15.89
CA LYS A 171 -4.46 -7.15 -17.11
C LYS A 171 -3.01 -7.58 -16.94
N GLU A 172 -2.29 -6.98 -15.99
CA GLU A 172 -0.87 -7.20 -15.71
C GLU A 172 -0.69 -7.57 -14.24
N TRP A 173 -1.54 -8.50 -13.76
CA TRP A 173 -1.60 -8.93 -12.36
C TRP A 173 -0.23 -9.35 -11.81
N TYR A 174 0.62 -9.94 -12.65
CA TYR A 174 1.98 -10.38 -12.33
C TYR A 174 2.98 -9.24 -12.06
N TRP A 175 2.62 -7.99 -12.36
CA TRP A 175 3.37 -6.78 -12.03
C TRP A 175 2.61 -5.85 -11.10
N SER A 176 1.49 -6.28 -10.54
CA SER A 176 0.61 -5.44 -9.73
C SER A 176 0.99 -5.47 -8.27
N HIS A 177 1.35 -4.30 -7.74
CA HIS A 177 1.58 -4.10 -6.31
C HIS A 177 0.39 -4.56 -5.47
N TYR A 178 -0.83 -4.30 -5.93
CA TYR A 178 -2.07 -4.73 -5.27
C TYR A 178 -2.14 -6.25 -5.08
N TYR A 179 -1.94 -7.04 -6.14
CA TYR A 179 -2.07 -8.50 -6.05
C TYR A 179 -0.98 -9.13 -5.20
N TYR A 180 0.25 -8.62 -5.26
CA TYR A 180 1.31 -9.07 -4.37
C TYR A 180 1.00 -8.73 -2.91
N GLY A 181 0.44 -7.54 -2.64
CA GLY A 181 0.06 -7.10 -1.29
C GLY A 181 -1.03 -7.97 -0.68
N ILE A 182 -2.09 -8.27 -1.45
CA ILE A 182 -3.15 -9.18 -1.00
C ILE A 182 -2.59 -10.57 -0.75
N ALA A 183 -1.79 -11.13 -1.68
CA ALA A 183 -1.20 -12.46 -1.51
C ALA A 183 -0.33 -12.56 -0.27
N VAL A 184 0.56 -11.58 -0.04
CA VAL A 184 1.38 -11.52 1.17
C VAL A 184 0.51 -11.41 2.42
N SER A 185 -0.51 -10.57 2.43
CA SER A 185 -1.40 -10.40 3.59
C SER A 185 -2.13 -11.70 3.94
N LEU A 186 -2.61 -12.45 2.93
CA LEU A 186 -3.24 -13.75 3.14
C LEU A 186 -2.26 -14.79 3.70
N LEU A 187 -1.01 -14.82 3.20
CA LEU A 187 0.04 -15.70 3.74
C LEU A 187 0.39 -15.34 5.18
N MET A 188 0.41 -14.05 5.53
CA MET A 188 0.65 -13.61 6.89
C MET A 188 -0.51 -13.96 7.84
N LEU A 189 -1.77 -13.82 7.40
CA LEU A 189 -2.95 -14.27 8.15
C LEU A 189 -2.91 -15.78 8.40
N PHE A 190 -2.62 -16.55 7.37
CA PHE A 190 -2.46 -17.99 7.49
C PHE A 190 -1.35 -18.37 8.49
N SER A 191 -0.22 -17.68 8.42
CA SER A 191 0.89 -17.89 9.36
C SER A 191 0.50 -17.65 10.82
N ILE A 192 -0.33 -16.63 11.11
CA ILE A 192 -0.85 -16.39 12.46
C ILE A 192 -1.79 -17.53 12.88
N ALA A 193 -2.67 -17.96 11.97
CA ALA A 193 -3.69 -18.97 12.28
C ALA A 193 -3.08 -20.30 12.71
N ILE A 194 -2.02 -20.77 12.02
CA ILE A 194 -1.44 -22.10 12.19
C ILE A 194 -0.34 -22.20 13.25
N VAL A 195 0.02 -21.11 13.95
CA VAL A 195 1.14 -21.12 14.92
C VAL A 195 1.01 -22.25 15.94
N ASP A 196 -0.19 -22.43 16.53
CA ASP A 196 -0.39 -23.45 17.57
C ASP A 196 -0.37 -24.86 16.99
N ASP A 197 -0.81 -25.04 15.75
CA ASP A 197 -0.79 -26.32 15.05
C ASP A 197 0.64 -26.76 14.75
N ILE A 198 1.55 -25.82 14.45
CA ILE A 198 2.98 -26.12 14.29
C ILE A 198 3.59 -26.73 15.55
N TYR A 199 3.15 -26.28 16.74
CA TYR A 199 3.66 -26.82 18.01
C TYR A 199 3.04 -28.15 18.41
N ARG A 200 1.79 -28.41 18.01
CA ARG A 200 1.06 -29.65 18.29
C ARG A 200 1.41 -30.78 17.33
N ASP A 201 1.84 -30.44 16.12
CA ASP A 201 2.12 -31.40 15.06
C ASP A 201 3.43 -32.17 15.28
N ARG A 202 3.29 -33.47 15.58
CA ARG A 202 4.41 -34.38 15.72
C ARG A 202 5.04 -34.78 14.39
N THR A 203 4.29 -34.70 13.29
CA THR A 203 4.74 -35.07 11.93
C THR A 203 5.63 -34.04 11.28
N ASN A 204 5.63 -32.82 11.80
CA ASN A 204 6.27 -31.62 11.25
C ASN A 204 5.68 -31.16 9.90
N THR A 205 4.50 -31.59 9.53
CA THR A 205 3.84 -31.21 8.30
C THR A 205 3.51 -29.73 8.29
N TRP A 206 2.83 -29.21 9.33
CA TRP A 206 2.52 -27.78 9.48
C TRP A 206 3.77 -26.90 9.47
N ARG A 207 4.85 -27.39 10.06
CA ARG A 207 6.14 -26.67 10.01
C ARG A 207 6.71 -26.59 8.60
N ARG A 208 6.64 -27.67 7.81
CA ARG A 208 7.11 -27.67 6.40
C ARG A 208 6.26 -26.71 5.55
N ILE A 209 4.94 -26.75 5.73
CA ILE A 209 4.00 -25.84 5.07
C ILE A 209 4.34 -24.40 5.43
N HIS A 210 4.51 -24.09 6.73
CA HIS A 210 4.89 -22.76 7.20
C HIS A 210 6.20 -22.26 6.56
N ILE A 211 7.22 -23.09 6.51
CA ILE A 211 8.50 -22.73 5.87
C ILE A 211 8.30 -22.43 4.39
N GLY A 212 7.65 -23.31 3.64
CA GLY A 212 7.43 -23.14 2.19
C GLY A 212 6.65 -21.87 1.88
N LEU A 213 5.53 -21.64 2.59
CA LEU A 213 4.69 -20.45 2.36
C LEU A 213 5.39 -19.14 2.79
N ASN A 214 6.22 -19.17 3.84
CA ASN A 214 6.96 -17.98 4.24
C ASN A 214 8.17 -17.70 3.35
N CYS A 215 8.79 -18.72 2.73
CA CYS A 215 9.75 -18.49 1.64
C CYS A 215 9.08 -17.82 0.44
N LEU A 216 7.87 -18.26 0.06
CA LEU A 216 7.08 -17.60 -0.97
C LEU A 216 6.74 -16.16 -0.57
N ALA A 217 6.29 -15.94 0.68
CA ALA A 217 6.00 -14.60 1.20
C ALA A 217 7.23 -13.68 1.12
N LEU A 218 8.43 -14.19 1.43
CA LEU A 218 9.67 -13.41 1.33
C LEU A 218 9.94 -12.96 -0.11
N LEU A 219 9.73 -13.82 -1.10
CA LEU A 219 9.84 -13.46 -2.52
C LEU A 219 8.81 -12.41 -2.91
N LEU A 220 7.57 -12.55 -2.42
CA LEU A 220 6.52 -11.56 -2.66
C LEU A 220 6.81 -10.22 -1.98
N PHE A 221 7.45 -10.19 -0.81
CA PHE A 221 7.91 -8.94 -0.18
C PHE A 221 8.95 -8.21 -1.04
N ILE A 222 9.87 -8.94 -1.66
CA ILE A 222 10.82 -8.34 -2.61
C ILE A 222 10.05 -7.76 -3.81
N GLY A 223 9.11 -8.52 -4.37
CA GLY A 223 8.23 -8.05 -5.44
C GLY A 223 7.41 -6.81 -5.04
N GLN A 224 6.92 -6.76 -3.78
CA GLN A 224 6.23 -5.60 -3.23
C GLN A 224 7.12 -4.35 -3.19
N GLY A 225 8.37 -4.49 -2.78
CA GLY A 225 9.33 -3.39 -2.79
C GLY A 225 9.53 -2.83 -4.20
N ILE A 226 9.76 -3.71 -5.18
CA ILE A 226 9.99 -3.32 -6.58
C ILE A 226 8.75 -2.68 -7.20
N THR A 227 7.59 -3.34 -7.07
CA THR A 227 6.33 -2.85 -7.66
C THR A 227 5.83 -1.59 -6.96
N GLY A 228 6.01 -1.47 -5.64
CA GLY A 228 5.65 -0.28 -4.89
C GLY A 228 6.52 0.92 -5.24
N ALA A 229 7.83 0.74 -5.38
CA ALA A 229 8.73 1.79 -5.84
C ALA A 229 8.39 2.23 -7.27
N ARG A 230 8.09 1.28 -8.17
CA ARG A 230 7.64 1.57 -9.53
C ARG A 230 6.37 2.43 -9.53
N ASP A 231 5.37 2.05 -8.74
CA ASP A 231 4.10 2.74 -8.69
C ASP A 231 4.25 4.15 -8.09
N LEU A 232 5.09 4.29 -7.06
CA LEU A 232 5.39 5.59 -6.44
C LEU A 232 6.11 6.53 -7.41
N LEU A 233 7.03 6.00 -8.22
CA LEU A 233 7.80 6.77 -9.21
C LEU A 233 7.08 6.91 -10.56
N GLU A 234 5.84 6.41 -10.68
CA GLU A 234 5.05 6.41 -11.92
C GLU A 234 5.82 5.82 -13.13
N ILE A 235 6.67 4.81 -12.90
CA ILE A 235 7.42 4.15 -13.96
C ILE A 235 6.46 3.27 -14.76
N PRO A 236 6.38 3.43 -16.11
CA PRO A 236 5.49 2.61 -16.93
C PRO A 236 5.92 1.14 -16.91
N VAL A 237 4.95 0.24 -17.03
CA VAL A 237 5.20 -1.20 -17.19
C VAL A 237 6.01 -1.42 -18.48
N ILE A 238 6.95 -2.36 -18.44
CA ILE A 238 7.84 -2.67 -19.57
C ILE A 238 7.01 -2.86 -20.86
N GLY A 239 7.38 -2.13 -21.90
CA GLY A 239 6.69 -2.17 -23.21
C GLY A 239 5.59 -1.12 -23.41
N LYS A 240 5.21 -0.34 -22.40
CA LYS A 240 4.24 0.76 -22.54
C LYS A 240 4.93 2.12 -22.44
N LYS A 241 4.72 2.97 -23.47
CA LYS A 241 5.14 4.38 -23.40
C LYS A 241 4.32 5.10 -22.31
N LYS A 242 4.95 6.01 -21.54
CA LYS A 242 4.20 6.93 -20.67
C LYS A 242 3.11 7.61 -21.50
N PRO A 243 1.86 7.67 -21.02
CA PRO A 243 0.83 8.47 -21.70
C PRO A 243 1.34 9.90 -21.81
N ASN A 244 1.28 10.45 -23.02
CA ASN A 244 1.73 11.82 -23.29
C ASN A 244 0.86 12.76 -22.45
N LYS A 245 1.45 13.46 -21.46
CA LYS A 245 0.72 14.38 -20.57
C LYS A 245 -0.05 15.43 -21.35
N LYS A 246 0.46 15.87 -22.51
CA LYS A 246 -0.26 16.81 -23.41
C LYS A 246 -1.54 16.20 -23.97
N ALA A 247 -1.52 14.95 -24.42
CA ALA A 247 -2.69 14.26 -24.96
C ALA A 247 -3.76 13.95 -23.88
N VAL A 248 -3.36 13.82 -22.62
CA VAL A 248 -4.29 13.65 -21.50
C VAL A 248 -4.95 14.97 -21.11
N ILE A 249 -4.21 16.07 -21.13
CA ILE A 249 -4.73 17.42 -20.86
C ILE A 249 -5.71 17.85 -21.97
N GLU A 250 -5.38 17.60 -23.24
CA GLU A 250 -6.27 17.86 -24.38
C GLU A 250 -7.58 17.06 -24.34
N ARG A 251 -7.59 15.85 -23.78
CA ARG A 251 -8.80 15.03 -23.63
C ARG A 251 -9.67 15.43 -22.44
N VAL A 252 -9.11 16.12 -21.45
CA VAL A 252 -9.82 16.44 -20.20
C VAL A 252 -10.48 17.83 -20.26
N ASP A 253 -9.98 18.76 -21.10
CA ASP A 253 -10.51 20.11 -21.16
C ASP A 253 -10.53 20.69 -22.62
N PRO A 254 -11.34 20.16 -23.53
CA PRO A 254 -11.51 20.81 -24.86
C PRO A 254 -12.16 22.19 -24.77
N ILE A 255 -12.88 22.48 -23.67
CA ILE A 255 -13.57 23.76 -23.45
C ILE A 255 -12.61 24.86 -22.97
N LYS A 256 -11.62 24.54 -22.14
CA LYS A 256 -10.65 25.53 -21.65
C LYS A 256 -9.65 25.98 -22.71
N THR A 257 -9.26 25.08 -23.61
CA THR A 257 -8.33 25.38 -24.71
C THR A 257 -8.99 26.34 -25.70
N ALA A 258 -10.29 26.15 -26.03
CA ALA A 258 -11.06 27.02 -26.92
C ALA A 258 -11.36 28.40 -26.32
N GLN A 259 -11.38 28.55 -25.00
CA GLN A 259 -11.62 29.82 -24.30
C GLN A 259 -10.32 30.63 -24.15
N PHE A 260 -9.17 29.95 -24.06
CA PHE A 260 -7.86 30.58 -23.99
C PHE A 260 -7.48 31.20 -25.36
N ASP A 261 -7.74 30.50 -26.45
CA ASP A 261 -7.49 31.02 -27.82
C ASP A 261 -8.37 32.23 -28.17
N ARG A 262 -9.61 32.34 -27.68
CA ARG A 262 -10.49 33.49 -27.92
C ARG A 262 -10.06 34.76 -27.20
N ASN A 263 -9.42 34.63 -26.02
CA ASN A 263 -8.97 35.79 -25.25
C ASN A 263 -7.59 36.31 -25.65
N THR A 264 -6.85 35.55 -26.46
CA THR A 264 -5.50 35.95 -26.91
C THR A 264 -5.49 36.68 -28.23
N TYR A 265 -6.63 36.73 -28.96
CA TYR A 265 -6.76 37.36 -30.30
C TYR A 265 -7.71 38.54 -30.38
N SER A 266 -8.07 39.21 -29.29
CA SER A 266 -8.65 40.56 -29.37
C SER A 266 -7.53 41.58 -29.29
N ALA A 267 -6.93 41.85 -30.46
CA ALA A 267 -6.06 43.02 -30.63
C ALA A 267 -6.90 44.30 -30.45
N PRO A 268 -6.41 45.32 -29.73
CA PRO A 268 -7.09 46.60 -29.65
C PRO A 268 -7.12 47.28 -31.02
N ASP A 269 -8.29 47.68 -31.43
CA ASP A 269 -8.54 48.44 -32.66
C ASP A 269 -7.90 49.83 -32.53
N ILE A 270 -6.84 50.07 -33.32
CA ILE A 270 -6.12 51.35 -33.40
C ILE A 270 -6.77 52.16 -34.57
N SER A 271 -7.99 52.60 -34.42
CA SER A 271 -8.64 53.46 -35.40
C SER A 271 -9.30 54.72 -34.83
N THR A 272 -8.73 55.30 -33.76
CA THR A 272 -9.18 56.65 -33.33
C THR A 272 -8.03 57.46 -32.77
N ILE A 273 -7.07 57.81 -33.63
CA ILE A 273 -6.21 58.99 -33.42
C ILE A 273 -6.02 59.65 -34.80
N SER A 274 -7.01 60.45 -35.22
CA SER A 274 -6.80 61.58 -36.13
C SER A 274 -8.04 62.48 -36.04
N ASN A 275 -7.96 63.44 -35.16
CA ASN A 275 -8.29 64.89 -35.44
C ASN A 275 -8.09 65.64 -34.12
#